data_485b3d25d49f069338020a5e23294d55
#
_entry.id   485b3d25d49f069338020a5e23294d55
#
_cell.length_a   1.000
_cell.length_b   1.000
_cell.length_c   1.000
_cell.angle_alpha   90.00
_cell.angle_beta   90.00
_cell.angle_gamma   90.00
#
_symmetry.space_group_name_H-M   'P 1'
#
loop_
_entity.id
_entity.type
_entity.pdbx_description
1 polymer ?
#
loop_
_entity_poly.entity_id
_entity_poly.type
_entity_poly.pdbx_seq_one_letter_code
_entity_poly.pdbx_strand_id
1 'polypeptide(L)'
;MKDEAIERWAIEQLDKKKGKSTKQRKNYLPYIKNKNMHRRTFIKNSSIAAAGLIIQPSLAFQEDPILGQGNKRYRLNNHWSQADVARNPVNDCHEMVQDSKGRIILLTNEIKNNVLIYDKAGKLLTTWGSEYPGAHGLTIFNENGTEVLFICDNNRHQVIKTTLDGRVLLTLDYPKETGQYLKPEEYIPTETAIAANGDIYVADGYGKDFIIRYDSKGRYIGYFGGRGDEPKHLLNAHGVCIDNRDANRPCLLVTSRQQNAFKRYTFNGEYIDTIPLPGAWVCRPVIKGDYLYAAVLQSSSSLSKQSGFVTILDKNFKVISNLGGTEPLYLNNKLQEMKQAIKYFDYPHDVCVDDEENLYIAQWNSGKVYPYKLSPVI
;
A
#
# COMPACT_ATOMS: atom_id res chain seq x y z
N MET A 1 6.28 -15.49 6.06
CA MET A 1 7.06 -16.42 5.20
C MET A 1 6.33 -16.79 3.89
N LYS A 2 5.02 -17.12 3.87
CA LYS A 2 4.29 -17.40 2.62
C LYS A 2 3.97 -16.13 1.81
N ASP A 3 3.64 -15.02 2.47
CA ASP A 3 3.33 -13.75 1.79
C ASP A 3 4.57 -13.15 1.12
N GLU A 4 5.72 -13.20 1.79
CA GLU A 4 7.00 -12.86 1.15
C GLU A 4 7.29 -13.76 -0.06
N ALA A 5 6.88 -15.02 -0.01
CA ALA A 5 7.08 -15.94 -1.12
C ALA A 5 6.15 -15.64 -2.30
N ILE A 6 4.91 -15.21 -2.05
CA ILE A 6 3.90 -14.92 -3.08
C ILE A 6 4.25 -13.61 -3.81
N GLU A 7 4.60 -12.56 -3.09
CA GLU A 7 5.04 -11.32 -3.73
C GLU A 7 6.46 -11.45 -4.33
N ARG A 8 7.37 -12.16 -3.70
CA ARG A 8 8.65 -12.55 -4.31
C ARG A 8 8.45 -13.38 -5.57
N TRP A 9 7.50 -14.31 -5.57
CA TRP A 9 7.16 -15.10 -6.77
C TRP A 9 6.64 -14.21 -7.91
N ALA A 10 5.78 -13.22 -7.62
CA ALA A 10 5.30 -12.26 -8.61
C ALA A 10 6.45 -11.41 -9.20
N ILE A 11 7.42 -11.04 -8.37
CA ILE A 11 8.64 -10.31 -8.77
C ILE A 11 9.58 -11.22 -9.60
N GLU A 12 9.78 -12.48 -9.18
CA GLU A 12 10.65 -13.44 -9.90
C GLU A 12 10.10 -13.87 -11.27
N GLN A 13 8.77 -13.94 -11.45
CA GLN A 13 8.19 -14.29 -12.76
C GLN A 13 8.43 -13.21 -13.83
N LEU A 14 8.56 -11.95 -13.41
CA LEU A 14 8.93 -10.85 -14.29
C LEU A 14 10.40 -10.91 -14.72
N ASP A 15 11.29 -11.30 -13.83
CA ASP A 15 12.73 -11.48 -14.13
C ASP A 15 12.96 -12.63 -15.10
N LYS A 16 12.19 -13.72 -15.01
CA LYS A 16 12.28 -14.88 -15.92
C LYS A 16 11.78 -14.56 -17.35
N LYS A 17 10.81 -13.68 -17.51
CA LYS A 17 10.33 -13.26 -18.85
C LYS A 17 11.31 -12.35 -19.58
N LYS A 18 12.12 -11.54 -18.87
CA LYS A 18 13.11 -10.62 -19.44
C LYS A 18 14.45 -11.28 -19.77
N GLY A 19 14.76 -12.47 -19.21
CA GLY A 19 16.04 -13.16 -19.34
C GLY A 19 16.29 -13.91 -20.66
N LYS A 20 15.40 -13.82 -21.66
CA LYS A 20 15.54 -14.54 -22.94
C LYS A 20 16.10 -13.72 -24.11
N SER A 21 16.72 -12.58 -23.88
CA SER A 21 17.39 -11.82 -24.94
C SER A 21 18.80 -11.41 -24.50
N THR A 22 19.78 -11.83 -25.30
CA THR A 22 21.19 -11.45 -25.35
C THR A 22 22.18 -12.16 -24.44
N LYS A 23 22.80 -13.19 -25.04
CA LYS A 23 24.17 -13.62 -24.70
C LYS A 23 25.15 -12.55 -25.21
N GLN A 24 25.88 -11.88 -24.33
CA GLN A 24 27.19 -11.31 -24.65
C GLN A 24 28.17 -11.46 -23.49
N ARG A 25 29.44 -11.63 -23.89
CA ARG A 25 30.57 -12.24 -23.19
C ARG A 25 31.05 -11.44 -21.95
N LYS A 26 31.41 -12.19 -20.91
CA LYS A 26 32.17 -11.73 -19.73
C LYS A 26 33.64 -11.56 -20.12
N ASN A 27 34.24 -10.42 -19.77
CA ASN A 27 35.69 -10.28 -19.56
C ASN A 27 35.94 -10.03 -18.07
N TYR A 28 36.75 -10.88 -17.48
CA TYR A 28 37.23 -10.80 -16.10
C TYR A 28 38.45 -9.89 -16.03
N LEU A 29 38.53 -9.04 -15.03
CA LEU A 29 39.77 -8.45 -14.51
C LEU A 29 39.85 -8.65 -13.00
N PRO A 30 41.06 -8.85 -12.44
CA PRO A 30 41.24 -9.49 -11.16
C PRO A 30 41.22 -8.54 -9.96
N TYR A 31 40.80 -9.11 -8.84
CA TYR A 31 40.72 -8.54 -7.51
C TYR A 31 42.12 -8.32 -6.90
N ILE A 32 42.44 -7.12 -6.49
CA ILE A 32 43.62 -6.80 -5.69
C ILE A 32 43.22 -6.64 -4.22
N LYS A 33 43.72 -7.55 -3.40
CA LYS A 33 43.71 -7.47 -1.94
C LYS A 33 44.72 -6.41 -1.46
N ASN A 34 44.31 -5.46 -0.66
CA ASN A 34 45.22 -4.67 0.13
C ASN A 34 45.05 -4.97 1.63
N LYS A 35 46.22 -5.18 2.21
CA LYS A 35 46.48 -5.60 3.59
C LYS A 35 46.42 -4.43 4.59
N ASN A 36 46.09 -4.78 5.81
CA ASN A 36 46.13 -4.06 7.06
C ASN A 36 47.33 -3.09 7.25
N MET A 37 47.01 -1.94 7.83
CA MET A 37 48.06 -1.14 8.51
C MET A 37 47.57 -0.73 9.92
N HIS A 38 48.40 -1.02 10.88
CA HIS A 38 48.22 -0.85 12.32
C HIS A 38 48.24 0.59 12.79
N ARG A 39 47.43 0.89 13.81
CA ARG A 39 47.55 2.08 14.70
C ARG A 39 48.79 1.97 15.56
N ARG A 40 49.49 3.09 15.79
CA ARG A 40 50.16 3.45 17.07
C ARG A 40 50.34 4.97 17.18
N THR A 41 49.63 5.53 18.10
CA THR A 41 49.89 6.50 19.20
C THR A 41 51.11 7.41 19.09
N PHE A 42 50.91 8.72 19.19
CA PHE A 42 51.76 9.63 19.88
C PHE A 42 51.00 10.79 20.54
N ILE A 43 50.97 10.78 21.87
CA ILE A 43 50.55 11.92 22.71
C ILE A 43 51.80 12.69 23.07
N LYS A 44 51.83 14.02 22.86
CA LYS A 44 52.66 14.94 23.61
C LYS A 44 51.87 16.19 23.94
N ASN A 45 51.90 16.49 25.23
CA ASN A 45 51.27 17.59 25.92
C ASN A 45 51.79 18.97 25.43
N SER A 46 50.87 19.90 25.26
CA SER A 46 51.12 21.33 25.40
C SER A 46 49.86 21.98 25.94
N SER A 47 49.95 22.41 27.21
CA SER A 47 48.92 23.16 27.91
C SER A 47 48.91 24.59 27.37
N ILE A 48 47.82 24.98 26.69
CA ILE A 48 47.47 26.38 26.45
C ILE A 48 46.06 26.56 26.96
N ALA A 49 45.91 27.33 28.03
CA ALA A 49 44.61 27.75 28.52
C ALA A 49 44.02 28.77 27.53
N ALA A 50 43.13 28.33 26.71
CA ALA A 50 42.23 29.19 25.94
C ALA A 50 40.83 29.08 26.56
N ALA A 51 40.31 30.22 27.02
CA ALA A 51 38.91 30.33 27.44
C ALA A 51 38.04 29.97 26.22
N GLY A 52 37.64 28.70 26.17
CA GLY A 52 36.73 28.19 25.11
C GLY A 52 35.32 28.71 25.36
N LEU A 53 34.87 29.60 24.52
CA LEU A 53 33.44 29.74 24.26
C LEU A 53 32.93 28.33 23.92
N ILE A 54 32.18 27.73 24.82
CA ILE A 54 31.37 26.53 24.54
C ILE A 54 30.30 27.01 23.59
N ILE A 55 30.55 26.95 22.28
CA ILE A 55 29.52 26.97 21.28
C ILE A 55 28.80 25.62 21.47
N GLN A 56 27.73 25.61 22.25
CA GLN A 56 26.76 24.50 22.21
C GLN A 56 26.34 24.38 20.75
N PRO A 57 26.53 23.22 20.11
CA PRO A 57 25.90 23.03 18.83
C PRO A 57 24.38 23.20 19.10
N SER A 58 23.82 24.28 18.56
CA SER A 58 22.35 24.38 18.46
C SER A 58 21.92 23.09 17.80
N LEU A 59 21.15 22.25 18.50
CA LEU A 59 20.40 21.19 17.90
C LEU A 59 19.50 21.92 16.89
N ALA A 60 19.97 22.05 15.65
CA ALA A 60 19.13 22.46 14.56
C ALA A 60 18.02 21.40 14.53
N PHE A 61 16.83 21.79 14.97
CA PHE A 61 15.63 20.98 14.74
C PHE A 61 15.55 20.83 13.23
N GLN A 62 15.91 19.64 12.73
CA GLN A 62 15.73 19.32 11.34
C GLN A 62 14.22 19.30 11.12
N GLU A 63 13.70 20.32 10.41
CA GLU A 63 12.28 20.35 10.10
C GLU A 63 11.89 19.08 9.33
N ASP A 64 10.75 18.53 9.67
CA ASP A 64 10.18 17.39 8.96
C ASP A 64 10.06 17.70 7.46
N PRO A 65 10.52 16.81 6.56
CA PRO A 65 10.54 17.08 5.13
C PRO A 65 9.14 17.29 4.56
N ILE A 66 9.04 18.20 3.58
CA ILE A 66 7.82 18.44 2.82
C ILE A 66 7.92 17.68 1.50
N LEU A 67 6.90 16.85 1.22
CA LEU A 67 6.80 16.00 0.04
C LEU A 67 5.66 16.46 -0.85
N GLY A 68 5.77 16.20 -2.16
CA GLY A 68 4.72 16.47 -3.14
C GLY A 68 4.90 17.78 -3.90
N GLN A 69 3.98 18.06 -4.82
CA GLN A 69 4.03 19.17 -5.76
C GLN A 69 2.71 19.96 -5.76
N GLY A 70 2.76 21.16 -6.30
CA GLY A 70 1.59 22.05 -6.43
C GLY A 70 0.91 22.34 -5.10
N ASN A 71 -0.40 22.18 -5.06
CA ASN A 71 -1.24 22.38 -3.87
C ASN A 71 -1.44 21.11 -3.03
N LYS A 72 -0.85 19.97 -3.42
CA LYS A 72 -0.88 18.71 -2.66
C LYS A 72 0.52 18.40 -2.13
N ARG A 73 0.95 19.20 -1.15
CA ARG A 73 2.20 19.05 -0.42
C ARG A 73 1.92 18.70 1.04
N TYR A 74 2.75 17.85 1.60
CA TYR A 74 2.55 17.28 2.93
C TYR A 74 3.86 17.26 3.72
N ARG A 75 3.80 17.57 5.00
CA ARG A 75 4.90 17.44 5.96
C ARG A 75 4.92 16.02 6.51
N LEU A 76 6.04 15.34 6.37
CA LEU A 76 6.21 13.95 6.80
C LEU A 76 6.55 13.89 8.29
N ASN A 77 5.82 13.08 9.05
CA ASN A 77 6.15 12.63 10.40
C ASN A 77 6.28 11.10 10.40
N ASN A 78 7.49 10.60 10.47
CA ASN A 78 7.78 9.16 10.52
C ASN A 78 7.82 8.59 11.95
N HIS A 79 7.54 9.41 12.96
CA HIS A 79 7.45 9.03 14.37
C HIS A 79 6.04 9.23 14.94
N TRP A 80 5.02 9.19 14.08
CA TRP A 80 3.64 9.40 14.49
C TRP A 80 3.15 8.37 15.48
N SER A 81 3.38 7.07 15.25
CA SER A 81 2.92 6.00 16.13
C SER A 81 3.66 6.04 17.46
N GLN A 82 2.91 6.06 18.56
CA GLN A 82 3.41 6.00 19.95
C GLN A 82 3.23 4.59 20.56
N ALA A 83 3.05 3.56 19.72
CA ALA A 83 2.93 2.19 20.19
C ALA A 83 4.26 1.68 20.78
N ASP A 84 4.17 0.92 21.84
CA ASP A 84 5.33 0.24 22.43
C ASP A 84 5.70 -0.97 21.57
N VAL A 85 6.84 -0.91 20.91
CA VAL A 85 7.34 -1.95 19.99
C VAL A 85 7.44 -3.33 20.66
N ALA A 86 7.74 -3.40 21.94
CA ALA A 86 7.88 -4.68 22.64
C ALA A 86 6.51 -5.31 22.97
N ARG A 87 5.51 -4.48 23.24
CA ARG A 87 4.17 -4.91 23.63
C ARG A 87 3.23 -5.07 22.44
N ASN A 88 3.33 -4.17 21.48
CA ASN A 88 2.42 -4.06 20.35
C ASN A 88 3.21 -4.07 19.03
N PRO A 89 4.00 -5.12 18.75
CA PRO A 89 4.79 -5.17 17.52
C PRO A 89 3.90 -5.11 16.28
N VAL A 90 4.48 -4.65 15.19
CA VAL A 90 3.94 -4.84 13.83
C VAL A 90 4.89 -5.71 13.04
N ASN A 91 4.40 -6.41 12.02
CA ASN A 91 5.24 -7.06 11.02
C ASN A 91 5.11 -6.28 9.70
N ASP A 92 4.27 -6.71 8.75
CA ASP A 92 3.95 -5.92 7.59
C ASP A 92 2.69 -5.09 7.89
N CYS A 93 2.78 -3.78 7.74
CA CYS A 93 1.62 -2.91 7.82
C CYS A 93 0.95 -2.86 6.45
N HIS A 94 -0.25 -3.42 6.34
CA HIS A 94 -0.90 -3.55 5.03
C HIS A 94 -1.85 -2.40 4.75
N GLU A 95 -2.88 -2.21 5.56
CA GLU A 95 -3.91 -1.22 5.27
C GLU A 95 -4.40 -0.48 6.51
N MET A 96 -4.98 0.69 6.26
CA MET A 96 -5.48 1.57 7.31
C MET A 96 -6.81 2.19 6.89
N VAL A 97 -7.69 2.41 7.88
CA VAL A 97 -8.96 3.11 7.69
C VAL A 97 -9.22 4.07 8.86
N GLN A 98 -10.04 5.10 8.64
CA GLN A 98 -10.56 5.96 9.70
C GLN A 98 -12.00 5.58 10.01
N ASP A 99 -12.35 5.46 11.30
CA ASP A 99 -13.73 5.27 11.73
C ASP A 99 -14.47 6.60 11.95
N SER A 100 -15.78 6.54 12.17
CA SER A 100 -16.63 7.70 12.41
C SER A 100 -16.30 8.48 13.69
N LYS A 101 -15.51 7.91 14.60
CA LYS A 101 -15.00 8.57 15.80
C LYS A 101 -13.66 9.25 15.59
N GLY A 102 -13.13 9.24 14.36
CA GLY A 102 -11.84 9.82 14.00
C GLY A 102 -10.64 8.96 14.41
N ARG A 103 -10.86 7.69 14.81
CA ARG A 103 -9.77 6.78 15.15
C ARG A 103 -9.17 6.18 13.88
N ILE A 104 -7.86 5.94 13.91
CA ILE A 104 -7.13 5.32 12.80
C ILE A 104 -6.92 3.84 13.14
N ILE A 105 -7.39 2.97 12.28
CA ILE A 105 -7.34 1.51 12.44
C ILE A 105 -6.31 0.98 11.45
N LEU A 106 -5.28 0.33 11.96
CA LEU A 106 -4.21 -0.32 11.20
C LEU A 106 -4.43 -1.83 11.18
N LEU A 107 -4.29 -2.45 10.02
CA LEU A 107 -4.19 -3.89 9.85
C LEU A 107 -2.74 -4.30 9.60
N THR A 108 -2.28 -5.34 10.30
CA THR A 108 -0.96 -5.96 10.12
C THR A 108 -1.08 -7.48 10.20
N ASN A 109 -0.17 -8.20 9.57
CA ASN A 109 -0.08 -9.67 9.66
C ASN A 109 0.71 -10.15 10.89
N GLU A 110 0.95 -9.26 11.88
CA GLU A 110 1.54 -9.63 13.16
C GLU A 110 0.50 -10.34 14.05
N ILE A 111 0.74 -11.62 14.32
CA ILE A 111 -0.21 -12.49 15.04
C ILE A 111 -0.35 -12.22 16.56
N LYS A 112 0.44 -11.32 17.13
CA LYS A 112 0.19 -10.85 18.51
C LYS A 112 -0.91 -9.83 18.59
N ASN A 113 -1.11 -9.06 17.49
CA ASN A 113 -2.11 -8.02 17.37
C ASN A 113 -2.31 -7.66 15.90
N ASN A 114 -3.27 -8.29 15.23
CA ASN A 114 -3.53 -8.00 13.82
C ASN A 114 -4.08 -6.59 13.58
N VAL A 115 -4.83 -6.05 14.56
CA VAL A 115 -5.46 -4.73 14.45
C VAL A 115 -5.00 -3.84 15.60
N LEU A 116 -4.49 -2.65 15.24
CA LEU A 116 -4.12 -1.60 16.18
C LEU A 116 -4.99 -0.37 15.92
N ILE A 117 -5.60 0.17 16.97
CA ILE A 117 -6.49 1.33 16.90
C ILE A 117 -5.84 2.51 17.61
N TYR A 118 -5.63 3.61 16.87
CA TYR A 118 -4.97 4.83 17.33
C TYR A 118 -5.94 6.01 17.37
N ASP A 119 -5.63 7.02 18.19
CA ASP A 119 -6.15 8.36 17.95
C ASP A 119 -5.33 9.08 16.85
N LYS A 120 -5.79 10.24 16.38
CA LYS A 120 -5.09 11.03 15.33
C LYS A 120 -3.71 11.54 15.76
N ALA A 121 -3.45 11.62 17.07
CA ALA A 121 -2.14 12.00 17.62
C ALA A 121 -1.12 10.85 17.62
N GLY A 122 -1.56 9.63 17.31
CA GLY A 122 -0.70 8.44 17.26
C GLY A 122 -0.64 7.65 18.56
N LYS A 123 -1.43 8.03 19.58
CA LYS A 123 -1.55 7.24 20.80
C LYS A 123 -2.34 5.97 20.52
N LEU A 124 -1.74 4.82 20.81
CA LEU A 124 -2.41 3.54 20.74
C LEU A 124 -3.51 3.45 21.80
N LEU A 125 -4.74 3.18 21.37
CA LEU A 125 -5.92 3.07 22.22
C LEU A 125 -6.20 1.62 22.62
N THR A 126 -6.17 0.70 21.65
CA THR A 126 -6.42 -0.73 21.86
C THR A 126 -5.87 -1.56 20.70
N THR A 127 -5.74 -2.86 20.93
CA THR A 127 -5.37 -3.85 19.90
C THR A 127 -6.23 -5.10 20.04
N TRP A 128 -6.40 -5.83 18.94
CA TRP A 128 -7.04 -7.13 18.92
C TRP A 128 -6.61 -7.97 17.70
N GLY A 129 -7.01 -9.24 17.70
CA GLY A 129 -6.76 -10.20 16.61
C GLY A 129 -5.41 -10.90 16.77
N SER A 130 -5.44 -12.21 16.53
CA SER A 130 -4.26 -13.08 16.51
C SER A 130 -4.43 -14.20 15.47
N GLU A 131 -5.60 -14.23 14.83
CA GLU A 131 -6.06 -15.31 13.96
C GLU A 131 -5.95 -14.99 12.46
N TYR A 132 -5.37 -13.84 12.10
CA TYR A 132 -5.23 -13.39 10.71
C TYR A 132 -3.76 -13.34 10.26
N PRO A 133 -3.11 -14.51 10.06
CA PRO A 133 -1.68 -14.57 9.71
C PRO A 133 -1.36 -14.05 8.31
N GLY A 134 -2.35 -13.99 7.43
CA GLY A 134 -2.26 -13.41 6.08
C GLY A 134 -3.10 -12.13 5.94
N ALA A 135 -3.28 -11.37 7.03
CA ALA A 135 -4.03 -10.12 7.01
C ALA A 135 -3.48 -9.16 5.96
N HIS A 136 -4.31 -8.73 4.99
CA HIS A 136 -3.90 -7.94 3.84
C HIS A 136 -4.83 -6.76 3.57
N GLY A 137 -6.07 -6.98 3.10
CA GLY A 137 -7.05 -5.94 2.81
C GLY A 137 -7.85 -5.54 4.05
N LEU A 138 -8.17 -4.24 4.19
CA LEU A 138 -8.99 -3.70 5.27
C LEU A 138 -9.96 -2.66 4.73
N THR A 139 -11.25 -2.98 4.71
CA THR A 139 -12.31 -2.03 4.34
C THR A 139 -13.20 -1.75 5.55
N ILE A 140 -13.52 -0.49 5.81
CA ILE A 140 -14.57 -0.09 6.75
C ILE A 140 -15.85 0.24 5.98
N PHE A 141 -16.99 -0.19 6.52
CA PHE A 141 -18.31 0.08 5.92
C PHE A 141 -19.33 0.42 7.00
N ASN A 142 -20.14 1.44 6.75
CA ASN A 142 -21.25 1.78 7.63
C ASN A 142 -22.51 1.03 7.18
N GLU A 143 -22.87 -0.01 7.92
CA GLU A 143 -24.06 -0.81 7.67
C GLU A 143 -25.20 -0.32 8.57
N ASN A 144 -26.07 0.53 7.99
CA ASN A 144 -27.25 1.07 8.71
C ASN A 144 -26.92 1.74 10.05
N GLY A 145 -25.86 2.53 10.10
CA GLY A 145 -25.42 3.26 11.29
C GLY A 145 -24.45 2.47 12.18
N THR A 146 -24.11 1.24 11.84
CA THR A 146 -23.11 0.42 12.53
C THR A 146 -21.90 0.21 11.64
N GLU A 147 -20.72 0.61 12.09
CA GLU A 147 -19.48 0.38 11.35
C GLU A 147 -18.98 -1.05 11.53
N VAL A 148 -18.58 -1.65 10.44
CA VAL A 148 -18.00 -2.99 10.36
C VAL A 148 -16.70 -2.97 9.55
N LEU A 149 -15.83 -3.92 9.81
CA LEU A 149 -14.60 -4.13 9.05
C LEU A 149 -14.73 -5.36 8.17
N PHE A 150 -14.12 -5.30 7.00
CA PHE A 150 -13.87 -6.47 6.16
C PHE A 150 -12.36 -6.65 6.08
N ILE A 151 -11.89 -7.85 6.41
CA ILE A 151 -10.48 -8.25 6.43
C ILE A 151 -10.27 -9.33 5.38
N CYS A 152 -9.39 -9.10 4.41
CA CYS A 152 -8.89 -10.14 3.52
C CYS A 152 -7.72 -10.85 4.20
N ASP A 153 -7.77 -12.17 4.31
CA ASP A 153 -6.65 -12.97 4.81
C ASP A 153 -6.17 -13.94 3.72
N ASN A 154 -4.98 -13.66 3.21
CA ASN A 154 -4.34 -14.39 2.12
C ASN A 154 -4.01 -15.84 2.50
N ASN A 155 -3.62 -16.08 3.76
CA ASN A 155 -3.22 -17.40 4.23
C ASN A 155 -4.42 -18.26 4.63
N ARG A 156 -5.51 -17.64 5.03
CA ARG A 156 -6.79 -18.33 5.31
C ARG A 156 -7.63 -18.52 4.07
N HIS A 157 -7.32 -17.80 2.98
CA HIS A 157 -8.11 -17.83 1.75
C HIS A 157 -9.56 -17.40 1.97
N GLN A 158 -9.76 -16.37 2.80
CA GLN A 158 -11.05 -15.93 3.29
C GLN A 158 -11.15 -14.40 3.33
N VAL A 159 -12.40 -13.92 3.27
CA VAL A 159 -12.73 -12.55 3.69
C VAL A 159 -13.60 -12.63 4.93
N ILE A 160 -13.24 -11.88 5.97
CA ILE A 160 -13.89 -11.91 7.26
C ILE A 160 -14.51 -10.55 7.55
N LYS A 161 -15.83 -10.50 7.79
CA LYS A 161 -16.53 -9.32 8.28
C LYS A 161 -16.56 -9.35 9.80
N THR A 162 -16.15 -8.25 10.46
CA THR A 162 -16.13 -8.14 11.92
C THR A 162 -16.76 -6.83 12.38
N THR A 163 -17.10 -6.78 13.68
CA THR A 163 -17.28 -5.49 14.37
C THR A 163 -15.93 -4.80 14.56
N LEU A 164 -15.92 -3.51 14.95
CA LEU A 164 -14.68 -2.76 15.19
C LEU A 164 -13.83 -3.33 16.36
N ASP A 165 -14.42 -4.13 17.22
CA ASP A 165 -13.76 -4.83 18.33
C ASP A 165 -13.43 -6.30 18.05
N GLY A 166 -13.59 -6.73 16.77
CA GLY A 166 -13.09 -8.02 16.28
C GLY A 166 -14.08 -9.19 16.36
N ARG A 167 -15.33 -9.00 16.79
CA ARG A 167 -16.33 -10.08 16.77
C ARG A 167 -16.72 -10.41 15.34
N VAL A 168 -16.50 -11.64 14.89
CA VAL A 168 -16.82 -12.12 13.54
C VAL A 168 -18.34 -12.11 13.31
N LEU A 169 -18.76 -11.54 12.19
CA LEU A 169 -20.16 -11.42 11.74
C LEU A 169 -20.44 -12.29 10.51
N LEU A 170 -19.47 -12.42 9.60
CA LEU A 170 -19.56 -13.20 8.38
C LEU A 170 -18.17 -13.68 7.98
N THR A 171 -18.08 -14.86 7.38
CA THR A 171 -16.88 -15.36 6.72
C THR A 171 -17.26 -15.77 5.31
N LEU A 172 -16.53 -15.24 4.31
CA LEU A 172 -16.61 -15.67 2.92
C LEU A 172 -15.41 -16.59 2.66
N ASP A 173 -15.71 -17.84 2.40
CA ASP A 173 -14.72 -18.83 1.98
C ASP A 173 -14.38 -18.66 0.49
N TYR A 174 -13.44 -19.47 -0.02
CA TYR A 174 -13.14 -19.45 -1.44
C TYR A 174 -14.40 -19.72 -2.29
N PRO A 175 -14.59 -19.00 -3.40
CA PRO A 175 -15.84 -18.98 -4.15
C PRO A 175 -15.94 -20.18 -5.09
N LYS A 176 -16.23 -21.37 -4.56
CA LYS A 176 -16.41 -22.62 -5.33
C LYS A 176 -17.49 -22.52 -6.39
N GLU A 177 -18.51 -21.69 -6.16
CA GLU A 177 -19.64 -21.45 -7.07
C GLU A 177 -19.20 -20.86 -8.41
N THR A 178 -18.04 -20.24 -8.49
CA THR A 178 -17.47 -19.72 -9.73
C THR A 178 -17.06 -20.82 -10.70
N GLY A 179 -16.78 -22.03 -10.19
CA GLY A 179 -16.17 -23.11 -10.97
C GLY A 179 -14.71 -22.84 -11.39
N GLN A 180 -14.14 -21.69 -10.97
CA GLN A 180 -12.78 -21.27 -11.34
C GLN A 180 -11.71 -21.82 -10.40
N TYR A 181 -12.05 -22.12 -9.16
CA TYR A 181 -11.13 -22.57 -8.13
C TYR A 181 -11.36 -24.05 -7.81
N LEU A 182 -10.31 -24.87 -7.91
CA LEU A 182 -10.38 -26.30 -7.61
C LEU A 182 -10.17 -26.57 -6.12
N LYS A 183 -9.51 -25.65 -5.42
CA LYS A 183 -9.18 -25.76 -4.00
C LYS A 183 -8.98 -24.37 -3.38
N PRO A 184 -9.10 -24.23 -2.04
CA PRO A 184 -8.99 -22.94 -1.37
C PRO A 184 -7.69 -22.18 -1.65
N GLU A 185 -6.56 -22.87 -1.76
CA GLU A 185 -5.23 -22.27 -1.93
C GLU A 185 -5.04 -21.55 -3.28
N GLU A 186 -5.98 -21.71 -4.21
CA GLU A 186 -5.98 -20.98 -5.49
C GLU A 186 -6.66 -19.60 -5.37
N TYR A 187 -7.41 -19.36 -4.29
CA TYR A 187 -8.07 -18.09 -3.98
C TYR A 187 -7.26 -17.33 -2.94
N ILE A 188 -6.76 -16.15 -3.30
CA ILE A 188 -5.89 -15.35 -2.45
C ILE A 188 -6.38 -13.90 -2.48
N PRO A 189 -7.42 -13.59 -1.66
CA PRO A 189 -8.09 -12.30 -1.68
C PRO A 189 -7.17 -11.18 -1.18
N THR A 190 -7.18 -10.06 -1.88
CA THR A 190 -6.31 -8.91 -1.58
C THR A 190 -7.06 -7.72 -1.03
N GLU A 191 -8.29 -7.46 -1.50
CA GLU A 191 -9.04 -6.27 -1.12
C GLU A 191 -10.54 -6.48 -1.28
N THR A 192 -11.33 -5.64 -0.57
CA THR A 192 -12.78 -5.55 -0.73
C THR A 192 -13.25 -4.14 -1.05
N ALA A 193 -14.39 -4.05 -1.73
CA ALA A 193 -15.17 -2.81 -1.86
C ALA A 193 -16.64 -3.12 -1.59
N ILE A 194 -17.31 -2.28 -0.81
CA ILE A 194 -18.70 -2.50 -0.41
C ILE A 194 -19.57 -1.42 -1.03
N ALA A 195 -20.51 -1.82 -1.87
CA ALA A 195 -21.46 -0.90 -2.49
C ALA A 195 -22.52 -0.43 -1.51
N ALA A 196 -23.21 0.67 -1.84
CA ALA A 196 -24.24 1.26 -0.97
C ALA A 196 -25.41 0.31 -0.65
N ASN A 197 -25.70 -0.65 -1.54
CA ASN A 197 -26.71 -1.70 -1.31
C ASN A 197 -26.19 -2.87 -0.47
N GLY A 198 -24.92 -2.81 -0.03
CA GLY A 198 -24.26 -3.85 0.74
C GLY A 198 -23.59 -4.95 -0.09
N ASP A 199 -23.62 -4.89 -1.41
CA ASP A 199 -22.90 -5.87 -2.25
C ASP A 199 -21.40 -5.77 -2.00
N ILE A 200 -20.76 -6.94 -1.88
CA ILE A 200 -19.36 -7.09 -1.57
C ILE A 200 -18.61 -7.50 -2.83
N TYR A 201 -17.62 -6.70 -3.22
CA TYR A 201 -16.68 -7.00 -4.31
C TYR A 201 -15.35 -7.39 -3.72
N VAL A 202 -14.83 -8.56 -4.07
CA VAL A 202 -13.54 -9.07 -3.57
C VAL A 202 -12.57 -9.21 -4.72
N ALA A 203 -11.42 -8.56 -4.62
CA ALA A 203 -10.32 -8.74 -5.55
C ALA A 203 -9.48 -9.96 -5.15
N ASP A 204 -9.31 -10.91 -6.06
CA ASP A 204 -8.45 -12.11 -5.90
C ASP A 204 -7.08 -11.85 -6.56
N GLY A 205 -6.39 -10.80 -6.12
CA GLY A 205 -5.23 -10.25 -6.82
C GLY A 205 -3.97 -11.10 -6.76
N TYR A 206 -3.85 -12.02 -5.83
CA TYR A 206 -2.74 -12.98 -5.75
C TYR A 206 -3.13 -14.39 -6.20
N GLY A 207 -4.42 -14.61 -6.44
CA GLY A 207 -4.94 -15.83 -7.03
C GLY A 207 -5.06 -15.76 -8.55
N LYS A 208 -6.29 -15.63 -9.06
CA LYS A 208 -6.60 -15.68 -10.50
C LYS A 208 -7.01 -14.33 -11.11
N ASP A 209 -6.86 -13.24 -10.37
CA ASP A 209 -7.16 -11.87 -10.81
C ASP A 209 -8.65 -11.62 -11.12
N PHE A 210 -9.57 -12.39 -10.53
CA PHE A 210 -10.99 -12.12 -10.61
C PHE A 210 -11.45 -11.09 -9.59
N ILE A 211 -12.51 -10.36 -9.91
CA ILE A 211 -13.33 -9.61 -8.95
C ILE A 211 -14.59 -10.42 -8.73
N ILE A 212 -14.77 -10.94 -7.51
CA ILE A 212 -15.90 -11.77 -7.12
C ILE A 212 -16.95 -10.90 -6.44
N ARG A 213 -18.21 -11.00 -6.84
CA ARG A 213 -19.34 -10.26 -6.26
C ARG A 213 -20.21 -11.17 -5.42
N TYR A 214 -20.51 -10.70 -4.21
CA TYR A 214 -21.48 -11.29 -3.29
C TYR A 214 -22.56 -10.27 -2.93
N ASP A 215 -23.73 -10.72 -2.48
CA ASP A 215 -24.70 -9.83 -1.84
C ASP A 215 -24.29 -9.50 -0.39
N SER A 216 -25.07 -8.62 0.27
CA SER A 216 -24.82 -8.20 1.66
C SER A 216 -24.86 -9.35 2.70
N LYS A 217 -25.39 -10.51 2.34
CA LYS A 217 -25.45 -11.73 3.16
C LYS A 217 -24.35 -12.73 2.83
N GLY A 218 -23.44 -12.37 1.91
CA GLY A 218 -22.34 -13.22 1.46
C GLY A 218 -22.74 -14.30 0.46
N ARG A 219 -23.92 -14.19 -0.18
CA ARG A 219 -24.31 -15.12 -1.24
C ARG A 219 -23.67 -14.70 -2.56
N TYR A 220 -23.04 -15.65 -3.21
CA TYR A 220 -22.39 -15.44 -4.51
C TYR A 220 -23.38 -14.92 -5.56
N ILE A 221 -22.95 -13.91 -6.33
CA ILE A 221 -23.72 -13.32 -7.45
C ILE A 221 -23.03 -13.60 -8.78
N GLY A 222 -21.71 -13.39 -8.86
CA GLY A 222 -20.96 -13.51 -10.10
C GLY A 222 -19.51 -13.08 -9.96
N TYR A 223 -18.78 -13.09 -11.06
CA TYR A 223 -17.40 -12.62 -11.13
C TYR A 223 -17.08 -12.03 -12.51
N PHE A 224 -15.99 -11.25 -12.58
CA PHE A 224 -15.47 -10.67 -13.81
C PHE A 224 -13.97 -10.43 -13.72
N GLY A 225 -13.35 -9.87 -14.78
CA GLY A 225 -11.92 -9.67 -14.86
C GLY A 225 -11.18 -10.94 -15.21
N GLY A 226 -10.37 -11.43 -14.29
CA GLY A 226 -9.50 -12.59 -14.49
C GLY A 226 -8.19 -12.23 -15.17
N ARG A 227 -7.21 -13.13 -15.03
CA ARG A 227 -5.85 -12.91 -15.51
C ARG A 227 -5.77 -12.86 -17.03
N GLY A 228 -5.15 -11.78 -17.59
CA GLY A 228 -4.95 -11.65 -19.02
C GLY A 228 -4.47 -10.28 -19.45
N ASP A 229 -4.13 -10.16 -20.73
CA ASP A 229 -3.58 -8.94 -21.33
C ASP A 229 -4.65 -8.10 -22.07
N GLU A 230 -5.85 -8.64 -22.32
CA GLU A 230 -6.93 -7.87 -22.94
C GLU A 230 -7.40 -6.71 -22.03
N PRO A 231 -8.00 -5.64 -22.59
CA PRO A 231 -8.41 -4.47 -21.80
C PRO A 231 -9.28 -4.82 -20.59
N LYS A 232 -10.21 -5.77 -20.72
CA LYS A 232 -11.11 -6.22 -19.65
C LYS A 232 -10.44 -7.15 -18.62
N HIS A 233 -9.24 -7.65 -18.87
CA HIS A 233 -8.52 -8.54 -17.96
C HIS A 233 -7.57 -7.77 -17.06
N LEU A 234 -7.12 -8.43 -16.01
CA LEU A 234 -6.31 -7.86 -14.94
C LEU A 234 -4.98 -8.64 -14.83
N LEU A 235 -3.94 -7.97 -14.37
CA LEU A 235 -2.69 -8.58 -13.95
C LEU A 235 -2.33 -8.04 -12.57
N ASN A 236 -2.47 -8.87 -11.56
CA ASN A 236 -2.40 -8.54 -10.15
C ASN A 236 -3.51 -7.53 -9.77
N ALA A 237 -4.73 -8.02 -9.65
CA ALA A 237 -5.93 -7.27 -9.23
C ALA A 237 -5.84 -6.90 -7.74
N HIS A 238 -4.89 -6.03 -7.38
CA HIS A 238 -4.44 -5.84 -6.00
C HIS A 238 -5.42 -5.07 -5.14
N GLY A 239 -6.13 -4.10 -5.71
CA GLY A 239 -7.05 -3.24 -4.97
C GLY A 239 -8.34 -3.00 -5.73
N VAL A 240 -9.41 -2.72 -5.00
CA VAL A 240 -10.71 -2.33 -5.55
C VAL A 240 -11.35 -1.27 -4.65
N CYS A 241 -11.97 -0.25 -5.24
CA CYS A 241 -12.84 0.66 -4.49
C CYS A 241 -14.07 1.05 -5.32
N ILE A 242 -15.05 1.64 -4.64
CA ILE A 242 -16.19 2.29 -5.29
C ILE A 242 -15.80 3.72 -5.62
N ASP A 243 -15.91 4.11 -6.90
CA ASP A 243 -15.82 5.50 -7.33
C ASP A 243 -17.22 6.06 -7.59
N ASN A 244 -17.70 6.89 -6.70
CA ASN A 244 -18.98 7.58 -6.76
C ASN A 244 -18.82 9.10 -6.94
N ARG A 245 -17.65 9.60 -7.35
CA ARG A 245 -17.40 11.03 -7.59
C ARG A 245 -18.27 11.58 -8.72
N ASP A 246 -18.59 10.72 -9.70
CA ASP A 246 -19.70 10.98 -10.64
C ASP A 246 -20.93 10.19 -10.18
N ALA A 247 -21.84 10.87 -9.45
CA ALA A 247 -23.05 10.24 -8.90
C ALA A 247 -23.96 9.63 -9.95
N ASN A 248 -23.90 10.08 -11.23
CA ASN A 248 -24.70 9.56 -12.32
C ASN A 248 -24.08 8.27 -12.93
N ARG A 249 -22.80 8.04 -12.72
CA ARG A 249 -22.07 6.92 -13.29
C ARG A 249 -21.09 6.32 -12.28
N PRO A 250 -21.57 5.88 -11.10
CA PRO A 250 -20.71 5.23 -10.13
C PRO A 250 -20.12 3.95 -10.72
N CYS A 251 -18.88 3.64 -10.37
CA CYS A 251 -18.19 2.49 -10.93
C CYS A 251 -17.23 1.84 -9.90
N LEU A 252 -16.74 0.66 -10.25
CA LEU A 252 -15.63 0.02 -9.57
C LEU A 252 -14.33 0.52 -10.20
N LEU A 253 -13.40 0.93 -9.37
CA LEU A 253 -12.04 1.23 -9.75
C LEU A 253 -11.14 0.11 -9.23
N VAL A 254 -10.52 -0.64 -10.13
CA VAL A 254 -9.73 -1.84 -9.84
C VAL A 254 -8.28 -1.60 -10.21
N THR A 255 -7.38 -1.93 -9.30
CA THR A 255 -5.95 -1.92 -9.58
C THR A 255 -5.56 -3.09 -10.48
N SER A 256 -4.87 -2.82 -11.57
CA SER A 256 -4.11 -3.81 -12.33
C SER A 256 -2.62 -3.48 -12.20
N ARG A 257 -2.02 -3.91 -11.07
CA ARG A 257 -0.69 -3.47 -10.62
C ARG A 257 0.40 -3.73 -11.66
N GLN A 258 0.46 -4.93 -12.23
CA GLN A 258 1.49 -5.30 -13.21
C GLN A 258 1.25 -4.65 -14.59
N GLN A 259 0.07 -4.10 -14.85
CA GLN A 259 -0.20 -3.28 -16.03
C GLN A 259 0.02 -1.79 -15.77
N ASN A 260 0.45 -1.40 -14.57
CA ASN A 260 0.65 0.00 -14.15
C ASN A 260 -0.60 0.85 -14.43
N ALA A 261 -1.75 0.41 -13.93
CA ALA A 261 -3.01 1.04 -14.26
C ALA A 261 -4.08 0.82 -13.19
N PHE A 262 -5.03 1.74 -13.14
CA PHE A 262 -6.38 1.45 -12.68
C PHE A 262 -7.27 1.13 -13.86
N LYS A 263 -8.25 0.26 -13.66
CA LYS A 263 -9.30 -0.07 -14.65
C LYS A 263 -10.67 0.17 -14.05
N ARG A 264 -11.56 0.77 -14.83
CA ARG A 264 -12.93 1.02 -14.40
C ARG A 264 -13.87 -0.03 -14.94
N TYR A 265 -14.83 -0.45 -14.09
CA TYR A 265 -15.87 -1.40 -14.43
C TYR A 265 -17.22 -0.91 -13.88
N THR A 266 -18.31 -1.26 -14.56
CA THR A 266 -19.64 -1.13 -13.97
C THR A 266 -19.78 -2.10 -12.79
N PHE A 267 -20.79 -1.92 -11.95
CA PHE A 267 -21.10 -2.87 -10.87
C PHE A 267 -21.48 -4.28 -11.35
N ASN A 268 -21.80 -4.42 -12.64
CA ASN A 268 -22.05 -5.73 -13.27
C ASN A 268 -20.81 -6.32 -13.95
N GLY A 269 -19.65 -5.66 -13.83
CA GLY A 269 -18.38 -6.16 -14.34
C GLY A 269 -18.08 -5.83 -15.81
N GLU A 270 -18.85 -4.94 -16.43
CA GLU A 270 -18.55 -4.46 -17.78
C GLU A 270 -17.36 -3.49 -17.73
N TYR A 271 -16.35 -3.73 -18.55
CA TYR A 271 -15.18 -2.87 -18.67
C TYR A 271 -15.56 -1.51 -19.27
N ILE A 272 -15.08 -0.44 -18.65
CA ILE A 272 -15.32 0.94 -19.10
C ILE A 272 -14.05 1.46 -19.80
N ASP A 273 -12.95 1.60 -19.07
CA ASP A 273 -11.67 2.08 -19.58
C ASP A 273 -10.48 1.78 -18.65
N THR A 274 -9.31 2.21 -19.09
CA THR A 274 -8.04 2.07 -18.35
C THR A 274 -7.43 3.45 -18.11
N ILE A 275 -6.98 3.69 -16.88
CA ILE A 275 -6.24 4.87 -16.43
C ILE A 275 -4.77 4.46 -16.29
N PRO A 276 -3.90 4.78 -17.26
CA PRO A 276 -2.51 4.38 -17.22
C PRO A 276 -1.72 5.20 -16.20
N LEU A 277 -0.87 4.53 -15.44
CA LEU A 277 0.04 5.08 -14.43
C LEU A 277 1.46 4.58 -14.68
N PRO A 278 2.10 4.98 -15.78
CA PRO A 278 3.37 4.42 -16.20
C PRO A 278 4.44 4.58 -15.12
N GLY A 279 5.16 3.51 -14.83
CA GLY A 279 6.19 3.45 -13.81
C GLY A 279 5.69 3.20 -12.39
N ALA A 280 4.37 3.05 -12.17
CA ALA A 280 3.81 2.92 -10.84
C ALA A 280 3.15 1.54 -10.62
N TRP A 281 3.70 0.74 -9.72
CA TRP A 281 3.01 -0.43 -9.18
C TRP A 281 2.07 0.00 -8.07
N VAL A 282 0.89 0.49 -8.47
CA VAL A 282 -0.09 1.02 -7.52
C VAL A 282 -0.75 -0.07 -6.68
N CYS A 283 -1.04 0.29 -5.43
CA CYS A 283 -1.85 -0.50 -4.51
C CYS A 283 -3.34 -0.14 -4.65
N ARG A 284 -4.13 -0.22 -3.58
CA ARG A 284 -5.54 0.13 -3.68
C ARG A 284 -5.74 1.63 -3.94
N PRO A 285 -6.77 2.01 -4.71
CA PRO A 285 -7.20 3.40 -4.81
C PRO A 285 -8.03 3.80 -3.58
N VAL A 286 -7.74 4.97 -3.01
CA VAL A 286 -8.50 5.56 -1.91
C VAL A 286 -9.06 6.91 -2.34
N ILE A 287 -10.37 7.08 -2.25
CA ILE A 287 -11.05 8.32 -2.68
C ILE A 287 -11.43 9.15 -1.46
N LYS A 288 -11.07 10.44 -1.51
CA LYS A 288 -11.50 11.44 -0.54
C LYS A 288 -11.86 12.74 -1.26
N GLY A 289 -13.13 13.13 -1.20
CA GLY A 289 -13.63 14.26 -1.98
C GLY A 289 -13.37 14.07 -3.48
N ASP A 290 -12.80 15.07 -4.14
CA ASP A 290 -12.50 15.04 -5.58
C ASP A 290 -11.19 14.28 -5.91
N TYR A 291 -10.42 13.86 -4.90
CA TYR A 291 -9.09 13.29 -5.11
C TYR A 291 -9.07 11.78 -4.91
N LEU A 292 -8.13 11.16 -5.63
CA LEU A 292 -7.76 9.77 -5.48
C LEU A 292 -6.31 9.71 -5.03
N TYR A 293 -6.06 8.92 -3.99
CA TYR A 293 -4.75 8.67 -3.41
C TYR A 293 -4.40 7.19 -3.60
N ALA A 294 -3.15 6.90 -3.91
CA ALA A 294 -2.67 5.53 -3.95
C ALA A 294 -1.20 5.44 -3.54
N ALA A 295 -0.89 4.44 -2.73
CA ALA A 295 0.47 4.02 -2.53
C ALA A 295 0.99 3.36 -3.82
N VAL A 296 2.22 3.66 -4.19
CA VAL A 296 2.97 2.98 -5.25
C VAL A 296 4.00 2.10 -4.56
N LEU A 297 3.77 0.79 -4.56
CA LEU A 297 4.61 -0.18 -3.86
C LEU A 297 6.08 -0.02 -4.26
N GLN A 298 6.32 0.09 -5.57
CA GLN A 298 7.63 0.37 -6.14
C GLN A 298 7.50 0.89 -7.57
N SER A 299 8.54 1.52 -8.09
CA SER A 299 8.66 1.82 -9.52
C SER A 299 8.70 0.53 -10.32
N SER A 300 8.07 0.50 -11.50
CA SER A 300 7.85 -0.73 -12.29
C SER A 300 9.11 -1.40 -12.85
N SER A 301 10.28 -0.78 -12.72
CA SER A 301 11.56 -1.37 -13.11
C SER A 301 11.98 -2.44 -12.10
N SER A 302 12.36 -3.64 -12.58
CA SER A 302 12.85 -4.75 -11.75
C SER A 302 14.12 -4.42 -10.95
N LEU A 303 14.84 -3.36 -11.33
CA LEU A 303 16.02 -2.87 -10.61
C LEU A 303 15.66 -1.90 -9.46
N SER A 304 14.41 -1.48 -9.36
CA SER A 304 13.95 -0.41 -8.46
C SER A 304 13.28 -0.96 -7.20
N LYS A 305 13.87 -1.96 -6.54
CA LYS A 305 13.38 -2.44 -5.23
C LYS A 305 13.42 -1.31 -4.20
N GLN A 306 12.46 -1.31 -3.25
CA GLN A 306 12.32 -0.29 -2.21
C GLN A 306 12.28 1.15 -2.79
N SER A 307 11.50 1.34 -3.85
CA SER A 307 11.41 2.60 -4.60
C SER A 307 9.97 3.13 -4.62
N GLY A 308 9.26 2.97 -3.51
CA GLY A 308 7.87 3.37 -3.40
C GLY A 308 7.71 4.89 -3.18
N PHE A 309 6.51 5.36 -3.50
CA PHE A 309 6.06 6.73 -3.27
C PHE A 309 4.52 6.74 -3.17
N VAL A 310 3.91 7.91 -2.94
CA VAL A 310 2.45 8.05 -2.96
C VAL A 310 2.05 8.95 -4.11
N THR A 311 1.06 8.53 -4.91
CA THR A 311 0.53 9.32 -6.03
C THR A 311 -0.86 9.87 -5.69
N ILE A 312 -1.14 11.10 -6.14
CA ILE A 312 -2.43 11.80 -5.96
C ILE A 312 -2.95 12.22 -7.32
N LEU A 313 -4.19 11.83 -7.60
CA LEU A 313 -4.89 12.16 -8.84
C LEU A 313 -6.10 13.06 -8.53
N ASP A 314 -6.43 13.95 -9.46
CA ASP A 314 -7.66 14.75 -9.42
C ASP A 314 -8.90 13.93 -9.87
N LYS A 315 -10.07 14.56 -9.87
CA LYS A 315 -11.33 13.93 -10.30
C LYS A 315 -11.35 13.47 -11.77
N ASN A 316 -10.46 14.00 -12.58
CA ASN A 316 -10.31 13.62 -13.99
C ASN A 316 -9.22 12.54 -14.16
N PHE A 317 -8.76 11.93 -13.07
CA PHE A 317 -7.67 10.95 -13.04
C PHE A 317 -6.32 11.48 -13.53
N LYS A 318 -6.12 12.80 -13.53
CA LYS A 318 -4.82 13.40 -13.81
C LYS A 318 -3.96 13.33 -12.55
N VAL A 319 -2.76 12.75 -12.65
CA VAL A 319 -1.78 12.79 -11.57
C VAL A 319 -1.33 14.23 -11.35
N ILE A 320 -1.45 14.72 -10.11
CA ILE A 320 -1.15 16.12 -9.76
C ILE A 320 -0.02 16.24 -8.74
N SER A 321 0.28 15.16 -8.01
CA SER A 321 1.38 15.15 -7.03
C SER A 321 1.87 13.73 -6.78
N ASN A 322 3.18 13.57 -6.57
CA ASN A 322 3.84 12.34 -6.17
C ASN A 322 4.68 12.60 -4.92
N LEU A 323 4.23 12.15 -3.74
CA LEU A 323 4.93 12.33 -2.47
C LEU A 323 6.13 11.38 -2.41
N GLY A 324 7.33 11.92 -2.52
CA GLY A 324 8.58 11.15 -2.65
C GLY A 324 8.89 10.69 -4.08
N GLY A 325 7.97 10.90 -5.03
CA GLY A 325 8.16 10.60 -6.44
C GLY A 325 8.55 11.81 -7.29
N THR A 326 8.86 11.55 -8.58
CA THR A 326 9.11 12.60 -9.57
C THR A 326 7.87 13.46 -9.79
N GLU A 327 8.06 14.75 -10.07
CA GLU A 327 6.95 15.61 -10.48
C GLU A 327 6.24 15.03 -11.70
N PRO A 328 4.87 15.02 -11.69
CA PRO A 328 4.11 14.50 -12.82
C PRO A 328 4.37 15.28 -14.11
N LEU A 329 4.89 14.61 -15.13
CA LEU A 329 5.17 15.20 -16.44
C LEU A 329 4.18 14.69 -17.48
N TYR A 330 3.57 15.61 -18.23
CA TYR A 330 2.68 15.29 -19.34
C TYR A 330 3.27 15.79 -20.67
N LEU A 331 3.43 14.89 -21.63
CA LEU A 331 3.80 15.22 -23.01
C LEU A 331 2.66 14.80 -23.95
N ASN A 332 2.16 15.75 -24.74
CA ASN A 332 1.00 15.53 -25.61
C ASN A 332 -0.20 14.88 -24.86
N ASN A 333 -0.52 15.40 -23.68
CA ASN A 333 -1.56 14.90 -22.77
C ASN A 333 -1.34 13.46 -22.28
N LYS A 334 -0.17 12.87 -22.43
CA LYS A 334 0.17 11.54 -21.91
C LYS A 334 1.10 11.66 -20.71
N LEU A 335 0.73 11.07 -19.61
CA LEU A 335 1.56 10.96 -18.41
C LEU A 335 2.85 10.18 -18.76
N GLN A 336 3.99 10.75 -18.37
CA GLN A 336 5.29 10.11 -18.54
C GLN A 336 5.59 9.19 -17.35
N GLU A 337 6.60 8.34 -17.49
CA GLU A 337 6.99 7.37 -16.46
C GLU A 337 7.33 8.06 -15.14
N MET A 338 6.65 7.63 -14.09
CA MET A 338 6.87 8.06 -12.71
C MET A 338 7.87 7.14 -12.02
N LYS A 339 8.67 7.70 -11.12
CA LYS A 339 9.62 6.94 -10.30
C LYS A 339 9.85 7.64 -8.96
N GLN A 340 10.40 6.91 -7.99
CA GLN A 340 10.85 7.52 -6.76
C GLN A 340 11.94 8.57 -7.05
N ALA A 341 11.80 9.76 -6.48
CA ALA A 341 12.79 10.84 -6.58
C ALA A 341 13.62 10.95 -5.30
N ILE A 342 12.97 10.78 -4.14
CA ILE A 342 13.60 10.85 -2.82
C ILE A 342 13.11 9.65 -2.00
N LYS A 343 14.06 8.94 -1.39
CA LYS A 343 13.74 7.73 -0.61
C LYS A 343 13.25 8.09 0.79
N TYR A 344 11.94 8.16 0.96
CA TYR A 344 11.26 8.22 2.26
C TYR A 344 10.47 6.95 2.56
N PHE A 345 10.03 6.27 1.51
CA PHE A 345 9.27 5.03 1.62
C PHE A 345 10.05 3.89 0.96
N ASP A 346 10.00 2.71 1.56
CA ASP A 346 10.51 1.49 0.95
C ASP A 346 9.42 0.84 0.07
N TYR A 347 8.40 0.31 0.71
CA TYR A 347 7.26 -0.34 0.06
C TYR A 347 5.95 0.18 0.67
N PRO A 348 5.54 1.42 0.38
CA PRO A 348 4.25 1.92 0.84
C PRO A 348 3.15 1.08 0.22
N HIS A 349 2.28 0.55 1.07
CA HIS A 349 1.27 -0.41 0.66
C HIS A 349 -0.12 0.19 0.66
N ASP A 350 -0.38 1.16 1.54
CA ASP A 350 -1.67 1.83 1.63
C ASP A 350 -1.55 3.31 2.01
N VAL A 351 -2.61 4.05 1.69
CA VAL A 351 -2.82 5.45 2.09
C VAL A 351 -4.20 5.57 2.73
N CYS A 352 -4.27 5.75 4.04
CA CYS A 352 -5.51 6.21 4.68
C CYS A 352 -5.55 7.74 4.67
N VAL A 353 -6.71 8.32 4.35
CA VAL A 353 -6.93 9.77 4.35
C VAL A 353 -7.99 10.10 5.39
N ASP A 354 -7.62 10.90 6.41
CA ASP A 354 -8.57 11.28 7.46
C ASP A 354 -9.47 12.47 7.06
N ASP A 355 -10.35 12.89 7.96
CA ASP A 355 -11.28 14.00 7.76
C ASP A 355 -10.60 15.38 7.72
N GLU A 356 -9.33 15.50 8.14
CA GLU A 356 -8.48 16.69 8.07
C GLU A 356 -7.49 16.64 6.89
N GLU A 357 -7.66 15.70 5.97
CA GLU A 357 -6.76 15.41 4.83
C GLU A 357 -5.33 15.01 5.26
N ASN A 358 -5.09 14.58 6.51
CA ASN A 358 -3.84 13.91 6.82
C ASN A 358 -3.81 12.54 6.15
N LEU A 359 -2.61 12.14 5.73
CA LEU A 359 -2.37 10.83 5.13
C LEU A 359 -1.62 9.95 6.13
N TYR A 360 -2.02 8.69 6.21
CA TYR A 360 -1.32 7.67 6.99
C TYR A 360 -0.85 6.59 6.03
N ILE A 361 0.46 6.34 6.03
CA ILE A 361 1.10 5.46 5.04
C ILE A 361 1.55 4.18 5.74
N ALA A 362 0.86 3.09 5.46
CA ALA A 362 1.28 1.75 5.83
C ALA A 362 2.37 1.25 4.88
N GLN A 363 3.35 0.49 5.40
CA GLN A 363 4.46 -0.04 4.59
C GLN A 363 4.61 -1.54 4.80
N TRP A 364 4.68 -2.28 3.70
CA TRP A 364 4.95 -3.69 3.65
C TRP A 364 6.46 -3.96 3.54
N ASN A 365 6.96 -5.07 4.09
CA ASN A 365 8.37 -5.53 3.97
C ASN A 365 9.42 -4.42 4.16
N SER A 366 9.14 -3.51 5.08
CA SER A 366 9.95 -2.32 5.35
C SER A 366 10.64 -2.38 6.73
N GLY A 367 10.91 -3.59 7.24
CA GLY A 367 11.61 -3.77 8.49
C GLY A 367 10.76 -3.52 9.73
N LYS A 368 9.47 -3.84 9.69
CA LYS A 368 8.52 -3.67 10.82
C LYS A 368 8.28 -2.20 11.19
N VAL A 369 8.28 -1.34 10.18
CA VAL A 369 8.07 0.10 10.35
C VAL A 369 6.60 0.38 10.63
N TYR A 370 6.34 1.19 11.67
CA TYR A 370 5.00 1.72 11.93
C TYR A 370 4.60 2.74 10.88
N PRO A 371 3.28 2.97 10.68
CA PRO A 371 2.81 3.92 9.68
C PRO A 371 3.37 5.33 9.88
N TYR A 372 3.64 6.01 8.79
CA TYR A 372 3.99 7.42 8.77
C TYR A 372 2.72 8.28 8.66
N LYS A 373 2.74 9.46 9.28
CA LYS A 373 1.71 10.48 9.08
C LYS A 373 2.25 11.61 8.23
N LEU A 374 1.45 12.09 7.28
CA LEU A 374 1.76 13.26 6.48
C LEU A 374 0.65 14.27 6.67
N SER A 375 0.99 15.48 7.11
CA SER A 375 0.02 16.55 7.31
C SER A 375 0.07 17.57 6.16
N PRO A 376 -1.08 18.04 5.64
CA PRO A 376 -1.11 18.99 4.54
C PRO A 376 -0.36 20.28 4.91
N VAL A 377 0.38 20.82 3.92
CA VAL A 377 1.03 22.13 4.04
C VAL A 377 0.16 23.13 3.30
N ILE A 378 -0.43 24.06 4.07
CA ILE A 378 -1.30 25.12 3.57
C ILE A 378 -0.48 26.19 2.84
#